data_67efb2709a6b0ac443df76d782e6c539
#
_entry.id   67efb2709a6b0ac443df76d782e6c539
#
_cell.length_a   1.000
_cell.length_b   1.000
_cell.length_c   1.000
_cell.angle_alpha   90.00
_cell.angle_beta   90.00
_cell.angle_gamma   90.00
#
_symmetry.space_group_name_H-M   'P 1'
#
loop_
_entity.id
_entity.type
_entity.pdbx_description
1 polymer ?
#
loop_
_entity_poly.entity_id
_entity_poly.type
_entity_poly.pdbx_seq_one_letter_code
_entity_poly.pdbx_strand_id
1 'polypeptide(L)' 'MANPDFIEVQKYLSGVDYPAGKQELVDHAREQGAGDDVVQALGSIPDREYDGPNAVSEAVAR' A
#
# COMPACT_ATOMS: atom_id res chain seq x y z
N MET A 1 -2.87 6.96 17.34
CA MET A 1 -3.73 6.31 16.36
C MET A 1 -3.09 5.07 15.81
N ALA A 2 -3.86 4.05 15.67
CA ALA A 2 -3.35 2.81 15.13
C ALA A 2 -3.12 2.93 13.63
N ASN A 3 -2.17 2.16 13.15
CA ASN A 3 -1.97 2.03 11.71
C ASN A 3 -3.15 1.29 11.11
N PRO A 4 -3.43 1.49 9.82
CA PRO A 4 -4.49 0.71 9.18
C PRO A 4 -4.16 -0.77 9.25
N ASP A 5 -5.21 -1.58 9.34
CA ASP A 5 -5.04 -3.01 9.39
C ASP A 5 -4.42 -3.51 8.09
N PHE A 6 -3.60 -4.52 8.24
CA PHE A 6 -3.03 -5.22 7.11
C PHE A 6 -4.09 -5.66 6.09
N ILE A 7 -5.23 -6.14 6.58
CA ILE A 7 -6.34 -6.56 5.72
C ILE A 7 -6.87 -5.38 4.91
N GLU A 8 -6.98 -4.23 5.55
CA GLU A 8 -7.47 -3.03 4.89
C GLU A 8 -6.52 -2.57 3.80
N VAL A 9 -5.23 -2.57 4.09
CA VAL A 9 -4.23 -2.21 3.11
C VAL A 9 -4.31 -3.16 1.91
N GLN A 10 -4.40 -4.45 2.16
CA GLN A 10 -4.49 -5.44 1.09
C GLN A 10 -5.73 -5.26 0.23
N LYS A 11 -6.82 -4.88 0.85
CA LYS A 11 -8.06 -4.63 0.13
C LYS A 11 -7.88 -3.58 -0.96
N TYR A 12 -7.13 -2.53 -0.66
CA TYR A 12 -6.90 -1.45 -1.61
C TYR A 12 -5.77 -1.75 -2.58
N LEU A 13 -5.05 -2.84 -2.38
CA LEU A 13 -4.02 -3.27 -3.31
C LEU A 13 -4.50 -4.30 -4.31
N SER A 14 -5.77 -4.68 -4.22
CA SER A 14 -6.34 -5.64 -5.16
C SER A 14 -6.29 -5.06 -6.56
N GLY A 15 -5.82 -5.86 -7.50
CA GLY A 15 -5.74 -5.43 -8.89
C GLY A 15 -4.46 -4.72 -9.27
N VAL A 16 -3.54 -4.55 -8.34
CA VAL A 16 -2.24 -3.94 -8.64
C VAL A 16 -1.42 -4.89 -9.50
N ASP A 17 -0.81 -4.35 -10.54
CA ASP A 17 0.12 -5.10 -11.39
C ASP A 17 1.50 -5.09 -10.76
N TYR A 18 1.94 -6.23 -10.28
CA TYR A 18 3.27 -6.35 -9.69
C TYR A 18 4.28 -6.79 -10.74
N PRO A 19 5.52 -6.37 -10.64
CA PRO A 19 6.06 -5.50 -9.58
C PRO A 19 5.55 -4.05 -9.73
N ALA A 20 5.38 -3.40 -8.60
CA ALA A 20 4.87 -2.04 -8.56
C ALA A 20 5.70 -1.20 -7.60
N GLY A 21 5.92 0.04 -7.95
CA GLY A 21 6.64 0.96 -7.10
C GLY A 21 5.72 1.64 -6.10
N LYS A 22 6.33 2.35 -5.15
CA LYS A 22 5.60 3.05 -4.10
C LYS A 22 4.53 3.97 -4.68
N GLN A 23 4.90 4.77 -5.68
CA GLN A 23 3.96 5.74 -6.26
C GLN A 23 2.77 5.04 -6.90
N GLU A 24 3.00 3.93 -7.57
CA GLU A 24 1.92 3.17 -8.19
C GLU A 24 0.97 2.63 -7.13
N LEU A 25 1.51 2.19 -6.01
CA LEU A 25 0.68 1.66 -4.93
C LEU A 25 -0.19 2.77 -4.33
N VAL A 26 0.40 3.94 -4.10
CA VAL A 26 -0.33 5.07 -3.56
C VAL A 26 -1.44 5.51 -4.52
N ASP A 27 -1.11 5.63 -5.80
CA ASP A 27 -2.08 6.06 -6.79
C ASP A 27 -3.22 5.06 -6.92
N HIS A 28 -2.89 3.78 -6.92
CA HIS A 28 -3.89 2.73 -7.02
C HIS A 28 -4.85 2.78 -5.83
N ALA A 29 -4.30 2.93 -4.62
CA ALA A 29 -5.11 3.00 -3.41
C ALA A 29 -6.06 4.20 -3.48
N ARG A 30 -5.57 5.33 -3.94
CA ARG A 30 -6.43 6.52 -4.09
C ARG A 30 -7.56 6.27 -5.05
N GLU A 31 -7.27 5.63 -6.17
CA GLU A 31 -8.30 5.32 -7.16
C GLU A 31 -9.36 4.39 -6.60
N GLN A 32 -8.96 3.52 -5.68
CA GLN A 32 -9.89 2.60 -5.04
C GLN A 32 -10.67 3.24 -3.90
N GLY A 33 -10.38 4.50 -3.59
CA GLY A 33 -11.09 5.21 -2.55
C GLY A 33 -10.54 5.01 -1.16
N ALA A 34 -9.26 4.69 -1.05
CA ALA A 34 -8.64 4.49 0.26
C ALA A 34 -8.66 5.78 1.08
N GLY A 35 -8.83 5.62 2.38
CA GLY A 35 -8.78 6.76 3.29
C GLY A 35 -7.36 7.27 3.48
N ASP A 36 -7.26 8.44 4.14
CA ASP A 36 -5.97 9.08 4.36
C ASP A 36 -4.99 8.19 5.11
N ASP A 37 -5.50 7.39 6.06
CA ASP A 37 -4.65 6.52 6.86
C ASP A 37 -3.94 5.48 5.99
N VAL A 38 -4.65 4.89 5.03
CA VAL A 38 -4.07 3.91 4.12
C VAL A 38 -3.09 4.60 3.17
N VAL A 39 -3.48 5.75 2.63
CA VAL A 39 -2.61 6.49 1.71
C VAL A 39 -1.32 6.91 2.41
N GLN A 40 -1.41 7.39 3.64
CA GLN A 40 -0.24 7.78 4.40
C GLN A 40 0.66 6.58 4.72
N ALA A 41 0.05 5.46 5.07
CA ALA A 41 0.82 4.25 5.35
C ALA A 41 1.62 3.82 4.13
N LEU A 42 0.98 3.82 2.97
CA LEU A 42 1.68 3.48 1.72
C LEU A 42 2.71 4.52 1.34
N GLY A 43 2.44 5.78 1.64
CA GLY A 43 3.38 6.85 1.36
C GLY A 43 4.62 6.82 2.24
N SER A 44 4.57 6.06 3.33
CA SER A 44 5.70 5.97 4.29
C SER A 44 6.65 4.83 4.01
N ILE A 45 6.31 3.94 3.09
CA ILE A 45 7.18 2.79 2.80
C ILE A 45 8.37 3.24 1.95
N PRO A 46 9.46 2.47 1.95
CA PRO A 46 10.62 2.83 1.14
C PRO A 46 10.26 2.93 -0.35
N ASP A 47 10.91 3.83 -1.04
CA ASP A 47 10.68 4.07 -2.47
C ASP A 47 11.47 3.05 -3.28
N ARG A 48 10.84 1.93 -3.55
CA ARG A 48 11.43 0.84 -4.32
C ARG A 48 10.32 0.03 -4.95
N GLU A 49 10.69 -0.96 -5.75
CA GLU A 49 9.71 -1.85 -6.35
C GLU A 49 9.32 -2.96 -5.38
N TYR A 50 8.06 -3.31 -5.40
CA TYR A 50 7.50 -4.37 -4.56
C TYR A 50 6.99 -5.49 -5.46
N ASP A 51 7.43 -6.71 -5.18
CA ASP A 51 7.12 -7.86 -6.02
C ASP A 51 5.72 -8.41 -5.82
N GLY A 52 5.10 -8.06 -4.72
CA GLY A 52 3.77 -8.55 -4.42
C GLY A 52 3.22 -7.94 -3.15
N PRO A 53 1.98 -8.24 -2.81
CA PRO A 53 1.34 -7.64 -1.63
C PRO A 53 2.04 -7.97 -0.32
N ASN A 54 2.68 -9.12 -0.23
CA ASN A 54 3.42 -9.47 0.99
C ASN A 54 4.56 -8.50 1.26
N ALA A 55 5.29 -8.12 0.21
CA ALA A 55 6.39 -7.18 0.36
C ALA A 55 5.89 -5.82 0.81
N VAL A 56 4.75 -5.39 0.28
CA VAL A 56 4.14 -4.13 0.67
C VAL A 56 3.73 -4.18 2.14
N SER A 57 3.10 -5.26 2.54
CA SER A 57 2.63 -5.42 3.92
C SER A 57 3.77 -5.39 4.91
N GLU A 58 4.88 -6.02 4.58
CA GLU A 58 6.06 -6.00 5.45
C GLU A 58 6.59 -4.58 5.61
N ALA A 59 6.60 -3.82 4.53
CA ALA A 59 7.09 -2.45 4.57
C ALA A 59 6.17 -1.56 5.41
N VAL A 60 4.86 -1.74 5.28
CA VAL A 60 3.88 -0.97 6.03
C VAL A 60 3.96 -1.29 7.52
N ALA A 61 4.24 -2.54 7.86
CA ALA A 61 4.26 -2.99 9.25
C ALA A 61 5.47 -2.47 10.04
N ARG A 62 6.44 -1.87 9.39
CA ARG A 62 7.64 -1.36 10.07
C ARG A 62 7.42 0.03 10.73
#